data_3860612935730e24724bc7ecdeccaab0
#
_entry.id   3860612935730e24724bc7ecdeccaab0
#
_cell.length_a   1.000
_cell.length_b   1.000
_cell.length_c   1.000
_cell.angle_alpha   90.00
_cell.angle_beta   90.00
_cell.angle_gamma   90.00
#
_symmetry.space_group_name_H-M   'P 1'
#
loop_
_entity.id
_entity.type
_entity.pdbx_description
1 polymer ?
#
loop_
_entity_poly.entity_id
_entity_poly.type
_entity_poly.pdbx_seq_one_letter_code
_entity_poly.pdbx_strand_id
1 'polypeptide(L)'
;DGYEINIAFSNPLLTDTDADGLTDGEEYSLGTNLTNTDSDSDTLSDYLEVNNCIYGQNNTGSECTSPINDDSDEDGLNDQFEITAGTDPMDTDSDGDRLTDGQEVEGLDGNSTSHGHGATDPLDNDSDNGGIRDGTEVDTDATNPNDFSDDFLDALDNDGDGLSNGEELLEGTNPENPDT
;
A
#
# COMPACT_ATOMS: atom_id res chain seq x y z
N ASP A 1 -37.89 -17.36 3.88
CA ASP A 1 -39.05 -16.67 4.42
C ASP A 1 -39.36 -15.43 3.58
N GLY A 2 -40.32 -14.58 4.01
CA GLY A 2 -40.75 -13.43 3.20
C GLY A 2 -39.73 -12.31 3.03
N TYR A 3 -38.63 -12.36 3.71
CA TYR A 3 -37.50 -11.41 3.60
C TYR A 3 -36.66 -11.73 2.38
N GLU A 4 -36.29 -12.99 2.21
CA GLU A 4 -35.42 -13.47 1.14
C GLU A 4 -36.06 -13.25 -0.25
N ILE A 5 -37.39 -13.48 -0.38
CA ILE A 5 -38.11 -13.32 -1.65
C ILE A 5 -38.28 -11.86 -2.09
N ASN A 6 -38.36 -10.92 -1.14
CA ASN A 6 -38.77 -9.55 -1.45
C ASN A 6 -37.63 -8.51 -1.45
N ILE A 7 -36.49 -8.79 -0.86
CA ILE A 7 -35.43 -7.78 -0.64
C ILE A 7 -34.12 -8.18 -1.29
N ALA A 8 -33.75 -9.47 -1.28
CA ALA A 8 -32.39 -9.88 -1.61
C ALA A 8 -32.27 -10.85 -2.79
N PHE A 9 -33.34 -11.30 -3.37
CA PHE A 9 -33.37 -12.31 -4.44
C PHE A 9 -32.72 -13.65 -4.06
N SER A 10 -32.48 -13.90 -2.78
CA SER A 10 -31.91 -15.15 -2.29
C SER A 10 -32.91 -16.31 -2.35
N ASN A 11 -32.44 -17.54 -2.19
CA ASN A 11 -33.24 -18.74 -2.21
C ASN A 11 -33.77 -19.08 -0.81
N PRO A 12 -35.09 -18.92 -0.52
CA PRO A 12 -35.64 -19.13 0.82
C PRO A 12 -35.59 -20.59 1.32
N LEU A 13 -35.04 -21.50 0.54
CA LEU A 13 -34.85 -22.91 0.92
C LEU A 13 -33.41 -23.22 1.28
N LEU A 14 -32.50 -22.25 1.10
CA LEU A 14 -31.09 -22.34 1.49
C LEU A 14 -30.81 -21.35 2.63
N THR A 15 -29.86 -21.64 3.45
CA THR A 15 -29.39 -20.74 4.51
C THR A 15 -28.22 -19.89 4.06
N ASP A 16 -27.59 -20.28 2.96
CA ASP A 16 -26.47 -19.70 2.27
C ASP A 16 -26.75 -19.92 0.77
N THR A 17 -27.09 -18.87 0.05
CA THR A 17 -27.64 -18.98 -1.30
C THR A 17 -26.59 -19.18 -2.36
N ASP A 18 -25.42 -18.53 -2.25
CA ASP A 18 -24.30 -18.61 -3.19
C ASP A 18 -23.20 -19.58 -2.76
N ALA A 19 -23.31 -20.08 -1.52
CA ALA A 19 -22.42 -21.08 -0.94
C ALA A 19 -20.97 -20.59 -0.74
N ASP A 20 -20.77 -19.32 -0.39
CA ASP A 20 -19.47 -18.77 -0.06
C ASP A 20 -19.03 -19.12 1.37
N GLY A 21 -19.97 -19.39 2.26
CA GLY A 21 -19.78 -19.76 3.66
C GLY A 21 -20.38 -18.77 4.67
N LEU A 22 -20.83 -17.60 4.22
CA LEU A 22 -21.70 -16.72 4.99
C LEU A 22 -23.16 -17.15 4.80
N THR A 23 -23.98 -16.96 5.80
CA THR A 23 -25.42 -17.18 5.65
C THR A 23 -26.08 -15.92 5.08
N ASP A 24 -27.20 -16.08 4.35
CA ASP A 24 -28.00 -14.96 3.84
C ASP A 24 -28.30 -13.89 4.91
N GLY A 25 -28.42 -14.30 6.18
CA GLY A 25 -28.65 -13.39 7.30
C GLY A 25 -27.44 -12.61 7.74
N GLU A 26 -26.25 -13.21 7.67
CA GLU A 26 -24.95 -12.57 7.94
C GLU A 26 -24.65 -11.57 6.83
N GLU A 27 -24.77 -11.99 5.58
CA GLU A 27 -24.58 -11.14 4.40
C GLU A 27 -25.51 -9.91 4.42
N TYR A 28 -26.78 -10.12 4.70
CA TYR A 28 -27.73 -9.01 4.85
C TYR A 28 -27.27 -8.01 5.93
N SER A 29 -26.67 -8.50 7.00
CA SER A 29 -26.19 -7.64 8.09
C SER A 29 -24.90 -6.90 7.73
N LEU A 30 -24.08 -7.48 6.88
CA LEU A 30 -22.83 -6.92 6.36
C LEU A 30 -23.09 -5.97 5.18
N GLY A 31 -24.18 -6.19 4.45
CA GLY A 31 -24.52 -5.42 3.24
C GLY A 31 -24.00 -6.05 1.96
N THR A 32 -23.50 -7.28 2.02
CA THR A 32 -23.01 -8.04 0.89
C THR A 32 -24.14 -8.60 0.02
N ASN A 33 -23.81 -9.21 -1.10
CA ASN A 33 -24.76 -9.68 -2.10
C ASN A 33 -25.04 -11.19 -1.94
N LEU A 34 -26.16 -11.55 -1.34
CA LEU A 34 -26.63 -12.91 -1.04
C LEU A 34 -26.60 -13.92 -2.21
N THR A 35 -26.19 -13.52 -3.38
CA THR A 35 -26.14 -14.34 -4.61
C THR A 35 -24.81 -14.24 -5.34
N ASN A 36 -23.83 -13.58 -4.75
CA ASN A 36 -22.50 -13.38 -5.32
C ASN A 36 -21.46 -13.51 -4.21
N THR A 37 -20.64 -14.50 -4.29
CA THR A 37 -19.59 -14.86 -3.33
C THR A 37 -18.47 -13.82 -3.14
N ASP A 38 -18.50 -12.74 -3.91
CA ASP A 38 -17.50 -11.67 -3.98
C ASP A 38 -18.24 -10.39 -4.36
N SER A 39 -18.62 -9.61 -3.35
CA SER A 39 -19.57 -8.50 -3.50
C SER A 39 -19.01 -7.27 -4.17
N ASP A 40 -17.74 -6.95 -3.93
CA ASP A 40 -17.05 -5.78 -4.50
C ASP A 40 -16.20 -6.11 -5.74
N SER A 41 -15.99 -7.40 -5.99
CA SER A 41 -15.32 -7.92 -7.19
C SER A 41 -13.81 -7.73 -7.23
N ASP A 42 -13.16 -7.72 -6.08
CA ASP A 42 -11.70 -7.66 -5.95
C ASP A 42 -11.02 -9.03 -6.07
N THR A 43 -11.82 -10.12 -6.11
CA THR A 43 -11.46 -11.54 -6.17
C THR A 43 -11.21 -12.24 -4.82
N LEU A 44 -11.33 -11.53 -3.72
CA LEU A 44 -11.56 -12.16 -2.42
C LEU A 44 -13.04 -12.53 -2.28
N SER A 45 -13.37 -13.53 -1.50
CA SER A 45 -14.76 -13.80 -1.20
C SER A 45 -15.18 -13.09 0.08
N ASP A 46 -16.43 -12.67 0.17
CA ASP A 46 -16.98 -12.01 1.35
C ASP A 46 -16.70 -12.80 2.63
N TYR A 47 -16.75 -14.13 2.57
CA TYR A 47 -16.38 -15.00 3.68
C TYR A 47 -14.92 -14.88 4.10
N LEU A 48 -13.99 -14.81 3.15
CA LEU A 48 -12.54 -14.71 3.46
C LEU A 48 -12.23 -13.38 4.14
N GLU A 49 -12.81 -12.31 3.67
CA GLU A 49 -12.60 -10.98 4.22
C GLU A 49 -13.13 -10.85 5.64
N VAL A 50 -14.32 -11.39 5.92
CA VAL A 50 -14.95 -11.31 7.25
C VAL A 50 -14.33 -12.27 8.26
N ASN A 51 -13.92 -13.48 7.84
CA ASN A 51 -13.55 -14.55 8.77
C ASN A 51 -12.06 -14.90 8.77
N ASN A 52 -11.31 -14.45 7.78
CA ASN A 52 -9.93 -14.87 7.60
C ASN A 52 -8.94 -13.72 7.65
N CYS A 53 -9.18 -12.69 8.39
CA CYS A 53 -8.38 -11.48 8.61
C CYS A 53 -6.85 -11.76 8.70
N ILE A 54 -6.28 -12.35 7.65
CA ILE A 54 -4.93 -12.96 7.65
C ILE A 54 -3.86 -11.94 7.24
N TYR A 55 -4.25 -10.76 6.81
CA TYR A 55 -3.43 -9.96 5.93
C TYR A 55 -2.66 -8.80 6.56
N GLY A 56 -2.61 -8.66 7.84
CA GLY A 56 -1.64 -7.77 8.49
C GLY A 56 -0.39 -8.53 8.91
N GLN A 57 0.74 -8.30 8.30
CA GLN A 57 2.03 -8.87 8.73
C GLN A 57 2.37 -8.51 10.19
N ASN A 58 1.74 -7.50 10.73
CA ASN A 58 1.93 -7.02 12.09
C ASN A 58 0.85 -7.46 13.08
N ASN A 59 -0.16 -8.23 12.67
CA ASN A 59 -1.17 -8.90 13.51
C ASN A 59 -1.40 -8.27 14.90
N THR A 60 -1.58 -6.96 14.96
CA THR A 60 -1.80 -6.23 16.21
C THR A 60 -3.26 -5.91 16.47
N GLY A 61 -4.19 -6.40 15.64
CA GLY A 61 -5.61 -6.28 15.95
C GLY A 61 -6.50 -6.33 14.72
N SER A 62 -7.30 -7.33 14.62
CA SER A 62 -8.69 -7.44 14.14
C SER A 62 -9.19 -6.40 13.10
N GLU A 63 -8.41 -6.00 12.15
CA GLU A 63 -8.90 -5.26 11.02
C GLU A 63 -8.85 -6.21 9.81
N CYS A 64 -10.04 -6.46 9.26
CA CYS A 64 -10.24 -7.30 8.09
C CYS A 64 -10.54 -6.38 6.94
N THR A 65 -10.21 -6.79 5.74
CA THR A 65 -10.67 -6.10 4.54
C THR A 65 -12.20 -5.99 4.49
N SER A 66 -12.70 -5.12 3.69
CA SER A 66 -14.14 -4.80 3.63
C SER A 66 -14.82 -5.52 2.47
N PRO A 67 -15.73 -6.49 2.70
CA PRO A 67 -16.37 -7.26 1.62
C PRO A 67 -17.30 -6.45 0.71
N ILE A 68 -17.29 -5.14 0.82
CA ILE A 68 -18.09 -4.20 -0.01
C ILE A 68 -17.27 -3.02 -0.52
N ASN A 69 -15.95 -3.08 -0.37
CA ASN A 69 -15.01 -2.06 -0.84
C ASN A 69 -13.73 -2.74 -1.29
N ASP A 70 -13.47 -2.75 -2.56
CA ASP A 70 -12.36 -3.42 -3.23
C ASP A 70 -10.96 -2.83 -2.95
N ASP A 71 -10.90 -1.72 -2.21
CA ASP A 71 -9.70 -0.99 -1.78
C ASP A 71 -9.98 -0.49 -0.35
N SER A 72 -9.57 -1.26 0.65
CA SER A 72 -10.02 -1.08 2.04
C SER A 72 -9.41 0.11 2.73
N ASP A 73 -8.19 0.52 2.39
CA ASP A 73 -7.48 1.68 2.94
C ASP A 73 -7.49 2.92 2.03
N GLU A 74 -8.04 2.76 0.82
CA GLU A 74 -8.21 3.83 -0.18
C GLU A 74 -6.88 4.40 -0.73
N ASP A 75 -5.84 3.56 -0.85
CA ASP A 75 -4.54 3.98 -1.38
C ASP A 75 -4.43 3.87 -2.92
N GLY A 76 -5.38 3.18 -3.57
CA GLY A 76 -5.50 2.99 -5.01
C GLY A 76 -5.17 1.57 -5.49
N LEU A 77 -4.70 0.70 -4.62
CA LEU A 77 -4.58 -0.73 -4.88
C LEU A 77 -5.81 -1.46 -4.36
N ASN A 78 -6.17 -2.58 -4.97
CA ASN A 78 -7.22 -3.41 -4.39
C ASN A 78 -6.64 -4.44 -3.41
N ASP A 79 -7.45 -4.85 -2.43
CA ASP A 79 -7.03 -5.71 -1.33
C ASP A 79 -6.35 -6.99 -1.82
N GLN A 80 -6.88 -7.65 -2.86
CA GLN A 80 -6.27 -8.86 -3.42
C GLN A 80 -4.92 -8.60 -4.08
N PHE A 81 -4.75 -7.45 -4.73
CA PHE A 81 -3.46 -7.06 -5.32
C PHE A 81 -2.41 -6.92 -4.22
N GLU A 82 -2.74 -6.21 -3.15
CA GLU A 82 -1.86 -5.98 -2.01
C GLU A 82 -1.44 -7.26 -1.33
N ILE A 83 -2.39 -8.17 -1.06
CA ILE A 83 -2.10 -9.51 -0.56
C ILE A 83 -1.08 -10.25 -1.45
N THR A 84 -1.21 -10.10 -2.76
CA THR A 84 -0.32 -10.77 -3.72
C THR A 84 1.04 -10.08 -3.78
N ALA A 85 1.09 -8.76 -3.65
CA ALA A 85 2.31 -7.96 -3.58
C ALA A 85 3.03 -8.14 -2.24
N GLY A 86 2.30 -8.37 -1.18
CA GLY A 86 2.81 -8.55 0.19
C GLY A 86 2.71 -7.29 1.03
N THR A 87 2.03 -6.26 0.54
CA THR A 87 1.67 -5.05 1.28
C THR A 87 0.49 -5.31 2.24
N ASP A 88 0.13 -4.37 3.07
CA ASP A 88 -0.95 -4.50 4.06
C ASP A 88 -2.21 -3.78 3.59
N PRO A 89 -3.29 -4.48 3.18
CA PRO A 89 -4.52 -3.87 2.65
C PRO A 89 -5.26 -2.93 3.62
N MET A 90 -4.73 -2.71 4.80
CA MET A 90 -5.29 -1.83 5.82
C MET A 90 -4.32 -0.72 6.22
N ASP A 91 -3.16 -0.61 5.55
CA ASP A 91 -2.15 0.41 5.81
C ASP A 91 -1.64 0.99 4.49
N THR A 92 -2.06 2.19 4.19
CA THR A 92 -1.76 2.91 2.94
C THR A 92 -0.28 3.09 2.62
N ASP A 93 0.65 2.75 3.53
CA ASP A 93 2.10 3.00 3.44
C ASP A 93 2.84 1.91 4.21
N SER A 94 2.99 0.74 3.58
CA SER A 94 3.47 -0.50 4.20
C SER A 94 4.90 -0.43 4.76
N ASP A 95 5.78 0.37 4.21
CA ASP A 95 7.18 0.51 4.66
C ASP A 95 7.46 1.79 5.46
N GLY A 96 6.49 2.72 5.50
CA GLY A 96 6.51 3.90 6.36
C GLY A 96 7.42 5.02 5.86
N ASP A 97 7.55 5.16 4.54
CA ASP A 97 8.41 6.16 3.92
C ASP A 97 7.65 7.46 3.52
N ARG A 98 6.32 7.46 3.52
CA ARG A 98 5.32 8.51 3.20
C ARG A 98 4.77 8.47 1.78
N LEU A 99 5.23 7.59 0.92
CA LEU A 99 4.50 7.25 -0.29
C LEU A 99 3.43 6.25 0.07
N THR A 100 2.34 6.22 -0.65
CA THR A 100 1.39 5.13 -0.51
C THR A 100 1.80 3.97 -1.40
N ASP A 101 1.45 2.74 -1.00
CA ASP A 101 1.76 1.55 -1.79
C ASP A 101 1.24 1.70 -3.24
N GLY A 102 0.06 2.32 -3.40
CA GLY A 102 -0.49 2.65 -4.72
C GLY A 102 0.33 3.66 -5.52
N GLN A 103 0.89 4.68 -4.87
CA GLN A 103 1.78 5.63 -5.52
C GLN A 103 3.07 4.98 -6.01
N GLU A 104 3.61 4.07 -5.22
CA GLU A 104 4.83 3.37 -5.55
C GLU A 104 4.66 2.38 -6.69
N VAL A 105 3.61 1.57 -6.65
CA VAL A 105 3.31 0.59 -7.70
C VAL A 105 2.96 1.25 -9.04
N GLU A 106 2.17 2.32 -9.04
CA GLU A 106 1.76 3.02 -10.26
C GLU A 106 2.85 3.95 -10.82
N GLY A 107 3.88 4.24 -10.02
CA GLY A 107 4.86 5.29 -10.32
C GLY A 107 4.29 6.67 -9.97
N LEU A 108 5.03 7.36 -9.17
CA LEU A 108 4.74 8.52 -8.31
C LEU A 108 3.90 9.65 -8.84
N ASP A 109 3.28 9.56 -9.98
CA ASP A 109 2.58 10.73 -10.43
C ASP A 109 1.39 10.52 -11.34
N GLY A 110 0.85 9.40 -11.59
CA GLY A 110 -0.26 9.46 -12.56
C GLY A 110 -0.04 10.58 -13.62
N ASN A 111 1.10 11.23 -13.56
CA ASN A 111 1.53 12.37 -14.37
C ASN A 111 3.06 12.36 -14.49
N SER A 112 3.55 11.55 -15.42
CA SER A 112 4.97 11.36 -15.78
C SER A 112 5.76 12.65 -16.09
N THR A 113 5.41 13.78 -15.54
CA THR A 113 6.00 15.08 -15.88
C THR A 113 6.68 15.81 -14.73
N SER A 114 6.59 15.34 -13.48
CA SER A 114 7.17 16.09 -12.38
C SER A 114 8.59 15.73 -12.03
N HIS A 115 9.14 14.58 -12.33
CA HIS A 115 10.59 14.32 -12.26
C HIS A 115 10.98 12.95 -12.84
N GLY A 116 10.07 12.21 -13.48
CA GLY A 116 10.40 10.98 -14.20
C GLY A 116 10.71 9.78 -13.32
N HIS A 117 10.20 9.79 -12.09
CA HIS A 117 10.37 8.69 -11.16
C HIS A 117 9.55 7.49 -11.61
N GLY A 118 10.19 6.35 -11.78
CA GLY A 118 9.55 5.06 -12.01
C GLY A 118 8.82 4.58 -10.74
N ALA A 119 8.20 3.41 -10.84
CA ALA A 119 7.70 2.72 -9.67
C ALA A 119 8.85 2.42 -8.70
N THR A 120 8.55 2.50 -7.40
CA THR A 120 9.42 2.07 -6.31
C THR A 120 8.92 0.76 -5.71
N ASP A 121 9.59 0.21 -4.72
CA ASP A 121 9.17 -1.02 -4.05
C ASP A 121 8.42 -0.68 -2.76
N PRO A 122 7.09 -0.91 -2.68
CA PRO A 122 6.28 -0.54 -1.51
C PRO A 122 6.63 -1.31 -0.22
N LEU A 123 7.68 -2.11 -0.24
CA LEU A 123 8.20 -2.83 0.93
C LEU A 123 9.65 -2.45 1.25
N ASP A 124 10.23 -1.48 0.53
CA ASP A 124 11.60 -1.01 0.74
C ASP A 124 11.66 0.52 0.71
N ASN A 125 11.71 1.12 1.86
CA ASN A 125 11.64 2.56 2.07
C ASN A 125 12.82 3.40 1.50
N ASP A 126 13.75 2.77 0.77
CA ASP A 126 14.93 3.36 0.15
C ASP A 126 15.34 2.47 -1.05
N SER A 127 14.53 2.53 -2.12
CA SER A 127 14.55 1.59 -3.25
C SER A 127 15.90 1.48 -3.97
N ASP A 128 16.68 2.56 -4.02
CA ASP A 128 18.00 2.57 -4.65
C ASP A 128 19.17 2.40 -3.67
N ASN A 129 18.87 2.39 -2.37
CA ASN A 129 19.83 2.29 -1.26
C ASN A 129 20.82 3.47 -1.17
N GLY A 130 20.35 4.65 -1.56
CA GLY A 130 21.13 5.90 -1.49
C GLY A 130 21.24 6.50 -0.10
N GLY A 131 20.38 6.08 0.81
CA GLY A 131 20.34 6.51 2.20
C GLY A 131 19.33 7.62 2.48
N ILE A 132 18.58 8.04 1.47
CA ILE A 132 17.41 8.90 1.57
C ILE A 132 16.17 8.01 1.30
N ARG A 133 15.08 8.26 1.97
CA ARG A 133 13.84 7.50 1.75
C ARG A 133 13.12 8.01 0.53
N ASP A 134 12.48 7.11 -0.23
CA ASP A 134 11.79 7.40 -1.49
C ASP A 134 10.81 8.57 -1.35
N GLY A 135 9.96 8.57 -0.33
CA GLY A 135 9.03 9.66 -0.06
C GLY A 135 9.70 10.99 0.31
N THR A 136 10.90 10.98 0.88
CA THR A 136 11.68 12.19 1.12
C THR A 136 12.24 12.76 -0.17
N GLU A 137 12.75 11.90 -1.03
CA GLU A 137 13.28 12.29 -2.33
C GLU A 137 12.23 12.94 -3.21
N VAL A 138 11.04 12.33 -3.26
CA VAL A 138 9.92 12.86 -4.05
C VAL A 138 9.37 14.17 -3.49
N ASP A 139 9.10 14.20 -2.19
CA ASP A 139 8.36 15.30 -1.57
C ASP A 139 9.23 16.50 -1.21
N THR A 140 10.49 16.29 -0.90
CA THR A 140 11.35 17.31 -0.26
C THR A 140 12.56 17.65 -1.12
N ASP A 141 13.28 16.64 -1.57
CA ASP A 141 14.62 16.83 -2.15
C ASP A 141 14.57 16.90 -3.68
N ALA A 142 13.48 16.40 -4.28
CA ALA A 142 13.27 16.34 -5.73
C ALA A 142 14.37 15.54 -6.47
N THR A 143 14.89 14.52 -5.79
CA THR A 143 15.77 13.51 -6.31
C THR A 143 14.98 12.31 -6.84
N ASN A 144 15.62 11.33 -7.41
CA ASN A 144 14.98 10.18 -8.04
C ASN A 144 15.16 8.92 -7.18
N PRO A 145 14.11 8.39 -6.54
CA PRO A 145 14.19 7.22 -5.65
C PRO A 145 14.66 5.91 -6.31
N ASN A 146 15.02 5.98 -7.59
CA ASN A 146 15.63 4.88 -8.34
C ASN A 146 17.05 5.18 -8.83
N ASP A 147 17.67 6.27 -8.37
CA ASP A 147 19.04 6.68 -8.79
C ASP A 147 19.88 7.19 -7.63
N PHE A 148 20.47 6.29 -6.86
CA PHE A 148 21.32 6.60 -5.70
C PHE A 148 22.40 7.66 -5.97
N SER A 149 22.64 7.99 -7.22
CA SER A 149 23.72 8.94 -7.57
C SER A 149 23.29 10.41 -7.44
N ASP A 150 22.01 10.70 -7.35
CA ASP A 150 21.50 12.04 -7.15
C ASP A 150 21.12 12.37 -5.69
N ASP A 151 21.10 11.42 -4.79
CA ASP A 151 20.96 11.59 -3.34
C ASP A 151 22.11 12.42 -2.74
N PHE A 152 23.22 12.41 -3.42
CA PHE A 152 24.40 13.19 -3.05
C PHE A 152 24.38 14.63 -3.56
N LEU A 153 23.29 15.06 -4.17
CA LEU A 153 23.12 16.46 -4.60
C LEU A 153 22.85 17.42 -3.45
N ASP A 154 22.92 16.95 -2.22
CA ASP A 154 22.83 17.83 -1.08
C ASP A 154 24.02 18.79 -1.07
N ALA A 155 23.75 20.02 -1.52
CA ALA A 155 24.71 21.11 -1.52
C ALA A 155 25.03 21.62 -0.09
N LEU A 156 24.65 20.86 0.94
CA LEU A 156 25.01 21.09 2.31
C LEU A 156 26.45 20.63 2.54
N ASP A 157 27.28 21.57 2.74
CA ASP A 157 28.66 21.43 3.26
C ASP A 157 28.57 21.79 4.76
N ASN A 158 28.31 20.77 5.59
CA ASN A 158 28.01 20.96 7.02
C ASN A 158 29.19 21.44 7.82
N ASP A 159 30.39 21.11 7.42
CA ASP A 159 31.62 21.43 8.13
C ASP A 159 32.45 22.56 7.46
N GLY A 160 32.06 22.92 6.23
CA GLY A 160 32.61 24.07 5.51
C GLY A 160 33.99 23.84 4.90
N ASP A 161 34.35 22.59 4.62
CA ASP A 161 35.66 22.26 4.07
C ASP A 161 35.72 22.32 2.53
N GLY A 162 34.57 22.45 1.87
CA GLY A 162 34.42 22.62 0.43
C GLY A 162 34.01 21.36 -0.34
N LEU A 163 33.81 20.24 0.36
CA LEU A 163 33.08 19.10 -0.15
C LEU A 163 31.63 19.17 0.33
N SER A 164 30.67 18.71 -0.46
CA SER A 164 29.32 18.49 0.01
C SER A 164 29.25 17.24 0.88
N ASN A 165 28.28 17.15 1.78
CA ASN A 165 28.05 15.97 2.61
C ASN A 165 28.02 14.68 1.75
N GLY A 166 27.40 14.76 0.57
CA GLY A 166 27.33 13.65 -0.37
C GLY A 166 28.69 13.27 -0.98
N GLU A 167 29.49 14.26 -1.37
CA GLU A 167 30.83 14.01 -1.90
C GLU A 167 31.72 13.35 -0.84
N GLU A 168 31.58 13.76 0.43
CA GLU A 168 32.29 13.18 1.53
C GLU A 168 31.94 11.73 1.81
N LEU A 169 30.63 11.38 1.76
CA LEU A 169 30.20 10.00 1.90
C LEU A 169 30.76 9.10 0.79
N LEU A 170 30.82 9.60 -0.45
CA LEU A 170 31.45 8.89 -1.59
C LEU A 170 32.95 8.66 -1.38
N GLU A 171 33.64 9.63 -0.82
CA GLU A 171 35.09 9.54 -0.56
C GLU A 171 35.39 8.82 0.76
N GLY A 172 34.36 8.55 1.59
CA GLY A 172 34.47 7.87 2.87
C GLY A 172 34.98 8.77 3.97
N THR A 173 34.81 10.07 3.82
CA THR A 173 35.11 11.10 4.82
C THR A 173 33.87 11.37 5.72
N ASN A 174 33.95 12.28 6.66
CA ASN A 174 32.90 12.53 7.64
C ASN A 174 32.29 13.92 7.44
N PRO A 175 31.02 14.01 7.00
CA PRO A 175 30.30 15.26 6.73
C PRO A 175 30.18 16.27 7.90
N GLU A 176 30.59 15.91 9.08
CA GLU A 176 30.60 16.78 10.26
C GLU A 176 32.01 17.16 10.73
N ASN A 177 33.04 16.79 9.98
CA ASN A 177 34.43 17.03 10.42
C ASN A 177 35.33 17.39 9.23
N PRO A 178 35.75 18.69 9.11
CA PRO A 178 36.54 19.16 7.99
C PRO A 178 37.81 18.33 7.79
N ASP A 179 37.96 17.81 6.59
CA ASP A 179 39.18 17.09 6.20
C ASP A 179 40.35 18.07 6.00
N THR A 180 41.51 17.72 6.48
CA THR A 180 42.71 18.56 6.42
C THR A 180 43.74 18.02 5.43
#